data_639c6b3d95ef4bf7f6264e2df2cfc859
#
_entry.id   639c6b3d95ef4bf7f6264e2df2cfc859
#
_cell.length_a   1.000
_cell.length_b   1.000
_cell.length_c   1.000
_cell.angle_alpha   90.00
_cell.angle_beta   90.00
_cell.angle_gamma   90.00
#
_symmetry.space_group_name_H-M   'P 1'
#
loop_
_entity.id
_entity.type
_entity.pdbx_description
1 polymer ?
#
loop_
_entity_poly.entity_id
_entity_poly.type
_entity_poly.pdbx_seq_one_letter_code
_entity_poly.pdbx_strand_id
1 'polypeptide(L)'
;MTDRKTTFETLDQLLRKDEANLTRLAEVLEQEPRSLAGNDMQQLEQATSEKNELLDALRERAKQKIRLLAQLGYRPDSGQAVSDYLRDQAGADSLLMQRWEAAQKQLSECQHRNAVNGRILGHLQRRISRISDIIRGVDQQQALYGSTGESQSLTHSQVFASA
;
A
#
# COMPACT_ATOMS: atom_id res chain seq x y z
N MET A 1 -0.44 20.30 31.94
CA MET A 1 -1.58 20.31 30.99
C MET A 1 -1.11 20.96 29.71
N THR A 2 -1.01 20.20 28.67
CA THR A 2 -0.69 20.77 27.34
C THR A 2 -1.89 21.63 26.95
N ASP A 3 -1.64 22.90 26.64
CA ASP A 3 -2.69 23.82 26.22
C ASP A 3 -3.38 23.29 24.97
N ARG A 4 -4.71 23.32 24.96
CA ARG A 4 -5.53 22.86 23.83
C ARG A 4 -5.08 23.49 22.51
N LYS A 5 -4.67 24.76 22.55
CA LYS A 5 -4.14 25.49 21.40
C LYS A 5 -2.87 24.85 20.87
N THR A 6 -1.93 24.54 21.74
CA THR A 6 -0.66 23.87 21.38
C THR A 6 -0.91 22.49 20.78
N THR A 7 -1.90 21.76 21.28
CA THR A 7 -2.28 20.44 20.73
C THR A 7 -2.82 20.57 19.30
N PHE A 8 -3.68 21.55 19.01
CA PHE A 8 -4.17 21.81 17.67
C PHE A 8 -3.05 22.27 16.72
N GLU A 9 -2.14 23.12 17.17
CA GLU A 9 -0.97 23.54 16.39
C GLU A 9 -0.08 22.35 16.03
N THR A 10 0.16 21.46 16.99
CA THR A 10 0.94 20.23 16.75
C THR A 10 0.22 19.30 15.76
N LEU A 11 -1.10 19.16 15.89
CA LEU A 11 -1.90 18.36 14.96
C LEU A 11 -1.85 18.93 13.54
N ASP A 12 -1.93 20.26 13.38
CA ASP A 12 -1.79 20.93 12.08
C ASP A 12 -0.41 20.69 11.45
N GLN A 13 0.66 20.75 12.26
CA GLN A 13 2.01 20.44 11.79
C GLN A 13 2.15 19.00 11.30
N LEU A 14 1.55 18.03 11.99
CA LEU A 14 1.56 16.63 11.56
C LEU A 14 0.79 16.46 10.24
N LEU A 15 -0.34 17.12 10.09
CA LEU A 15 -1.12 17.11 8.85
C LEU A 15 -0.37 17.70 7.66
N ARG A 16 0.39 18.78 7.86
CA ARG A 16 1.26 19.34 6.80
C ARG A 16 2.33 18.35 6.36
N LYS A 17 2.92 17.61 7.29
CA LYS A 17 3.90 16.57 6.97
C LYS A 17 3.23 15.39 6.25
N ASP A 18 2.00 15.05 6.62
CA ASP A 18 1.22 14.03 5.92
C ASP A 18 0.91 14.45 4.49
N GLU A 19 0.49 15.69 4.28
CA GLU A 19 0.22 16.25 2.94
C GLU A 19 1.44 16.12 2.02
N ALA A 20 2.63 16.51 2.48
CA ALA A 20 3.86 16.39 1.72
C ALA A 20 4.19 14.92 1.38
N ASN A 21 4.07 14.02 2.36
CA ASN A 21 4.34 12.60 2.14
C ASN A 21 3.30 11.93 1.25
N LEU A 22 2.03 12.30 1.36
CA LEU A 22 0.96 11.77 0.51
C LEU A 22 1.10 12.24 -0.93
N THR A 23 1.51 13.49 -1.15
CA THR A 23 1.83 14.00 -2.48
C THR A 23 2.97 13.19 -3.11
N ARG A 24 4.05 12.97 -2.36
CA ARG A 24 5.18 12.17 -2.85
C ARG A 24 4.79 10.70 -3.08
N LEU A 25 4.00 10.12 -2.19
CA LEU A 25 3.49 8.76 -2.35
C LEU A 25 2.62 8.62 -3.62
N ALA A 26 1.79 9.60 -3.93
CA ALA A 26 0.99 9.61 -5.14
C ALA A 26 1.85 9.59 -6.41
N GLU A 27 2.96 10.36 -6.43
CA GLU A 27 3.93 10.37 -7.53
C GLU A 27 4.61 9.01 -7.70
N VAL A 28 5.07 8.39 -6.60
CA VAL A 28 5.70 7.07 -6.61
C VAL A 28 4.72 6.01 -7.16
N LEU A 29 3.47 6.04 -6.69
CA LEU A 29 2.43 5.11 -7.14
C LEU A 29 2.04 5.33 -8.62
N GLU A 30 2.18 6.52 -9.15
CA GLU A 30 1.96 6.80 -10.57
C GLU A 30 3.11 6.29 -11.45
N GLN A 31 4.34 6.31 -10.94
CA GLN A 31 5.52 5.84 -11.68
C GLN A 31 5.64 4.31 -11.68
N GLU A 32 5.18 3.63 -10.63
CA GLU A 32 5.32 2.19 -10.43
C GLU A 32 4.82 1.34 -11.63
N PRO A 33 3.64 1.58 -12.24
CA PRO A 33 3.19 0.84 -13.42
C PRO A 33 4.07 1.08 -14.66
N ARG A 34 4.65 2.25 -14.79
CA ARG A 34 5.54 2.59 -15.91
C ARG A 34 6.86 1.84 -15.81
N SER A 35 7.43 1.75 -14.61
CA SER A 35 8.64 0.98 -14.33
C SER A 35 8.41 -0.51 -14.57
N LEU A 36 7.24 -1.03 -14.20
CA LEU A 36 6.83 -2.41 -14.49
C LEU A 36 6.72 -2.67 -15.99
N ALA A 37 6.10 -1.77 -16.76
CA ALA A 37 5.94 -1.89 -18.20
C ALA A 37 7.28 -1.79 -18.94
N GLY A 38 8.20 -0.94 -18.45
CA GLY A 38 9.55 -0.75 -19.00
C GLY A 38 10.56 -1.83 -18.58
N ASN A 39 10.16 -2.78 -17.72
CA ASN A 39 11.04 -3.79 -17.11
C ASN A 39 12.27 -3.19 -16.43
N ASP A 40 12.11 -1.99 -15.85
CA ASP A 40 13.15 -1.30 -15.10
C ASP A 40 13.13 -1.73 -13.63
N MET A 41 13.82 -2.83 -13.36
CA MET A 41 13.87 -3.42 -12.02
C MET A 41 14.51 -2.50 -10.99
N GLN A 42 15.50 -1.71 -11.39
CA GLN A 42 16.18 -0.78 -10.47
C GLN A 42 15.25 0.35 -10.03
N GLN A 43 14.51 0.96 -10.97
CA GLN A 43 13.51 1.97 -10.64
C GLN A 43 12.37 1.39 -9.79
N LEU A 44 11.95 0.16 -10.07
CA LEU A 44 10.90 -0.50 -9.30
C LEU A 44 11.35 -0.76 -7.85
N GLU A 45 12.58 -1.19 -7.64
CA GLU A 45 13.15 -1.42 -6.32
C GLU A 45 13.26 -0.12 -5.52
N GLN A 46 13.76 0.95 -6.14
CA GLN A 46 13.83 2.28 -5.55
C GLN A 46 12.44 2.82 -5.18
N ALA A 47 11.46 2.70 -6.08
CA ALA A 47 10.08 3.11 -5.82
C ALA A 47 9.44 2.33 -4.67
N THR A 48 9.72 1.03 -4.58
CA THR A 48 9.22 0.17 -3.49
C THR A 48 9.83 0.56 -2.15
N SER A 49 11.13 0.82 -2.09
CA SER A 49 11.83 1.27 -0.89
C SER A 49 11.27 2.62 -0.42
N GLU A 50 11.17 3.59 -1.30
CA GLU A 50 10.62 4.91 -1.00
C GLU A 50 9.16 4.83 -0.54
N LYS A 51 8.35 4.02 -1.19
CA LYS A 51 6.96 3.77 -0.80
C LYS A 51 6.86 3.25 0.63
N ASN A 52 7.70 2.29 1.01
CA ASN A 52 7.71 1.73 2.36
C ASN A 52 8.11 2.78 3.40
N GLU A 53 9.13 3.57 3.14
CA GLU A 53 9.55 4.67 4.03
C GLU A 53 8.44 5.71 4.24
N LEU A 54 7.76 6.12 3.17
CA LEU A 54 6.64 7.05 3.24
C LEU A 54 5.47 6.48 4.04
N LEU A 55 5.13 5.20 3.84
CA LEU A 55 4.06 4.52 4.56
C LEU A 55 4.39 4.37 6.06
N ASP A 56 5.62 4.06 6.41
CA ASP A 56 6.04 3.95 7.81
C ASP A 56 6.00 5.32 8.51
N ALA A 57 6.43 6.37 7.84
CA ALA A 57 6.32 7.73 8.36
C ALA A 57 4.85 8.16 8.57
N LEU A 58 3.94 7.82 7.65
CA LEU A 58 2.51 8.08 7.79
C LEU A 58 1.91 7.30 8.97
N ARG A 59 2.29 6.04 9.17
CA ARG A 59 1.84 5.20 10.30
C ARG A 59 2.26 5.80 11.64
N GLU A 60 3.53 6.20 11.77
CA GLU A 60 4.01 6.79 13.02
C GLU A 60 3.31 8.11 13.34
N ARG A 61 3.06 8.96 12.34
CA ARG A 61 2.28 10.18 12.55
C ARG A 61 0.81 9.91 12.86
N ALA A 62 0.22 8.85 12.30
CA ALA A 62 -1.13 8.44 12.67
C ALA A 62 -1.24 8.10 14.16
N LYS A 63 -0.27 7.35 14.70
CA LYS A 63 -0.19 7.07 16.13
C LYS A 63 -0.05 8.34 16.97
N GLN A 64 0.78 9.27 16.53
CA GLN A 64 0.96 10.57 17.22
C GLN A 64 -0.33 11.39 17.22
N LYS A 65 -1.03 11.46 16.07
CA LYS A 65 -2.32 12.14 15.95
C LYS A 65 -3.38 11.56 16.88
N ILE A 66 -3.50 10.24 16.97
CA ILE A 66 -4.44 9.60 17.90
C ILE A 66 -4.11 9.92 19.36
N ARG A 67 -2.84 9.97 19.75
CA ARG A 67 -2.44 10.39 21.10
C ARG A 67 -2.83 11.84 21.40
N LEU A 68 -2.62 12.74 20.44
CA LEU A 68 -3.02 14.14 20.57
C LEU A 68 -4.55 14.29 20.69
N LEU A 69 -5.30 13.54 19.88
CA LEU A 69 -6.77 13.53 19.96
C LEU A 69 -7.26 13.00 21.31
N ALA A 70 -6.61 11.97 21.85
CA ALA A 70 -6.93 11.46 23.19
C ALA A 70 -6.66 12.51 24.29
N GLN A 71 -5.59 13.33 24.17
CA GLN A 71 -5.33 14.45 25.07
C GLN A 71 -6.42 15.53 24.99
N LEU A 72 -7.05 15.70 23.83
CA LEU A 72 -8.19 16.60 23.64
C LEU A 72 -9.52 16.01 24.16
N GLY A 73 -9.54 14.74 24.57
CA GLY A 73 -10.72 14.05 25.09
C GLY A 73 -11.42 13.12 24.09
N TYR A 74 -10.85 12.91 22.90
CA TYR A 74 -11.37 11.92 21.95
C TYR A 74 -11.25 10.50 22.51
N ARG A 75 -12.31 9.73 22.37
CA ARG A 75 -12.37 8.33 22.77
C ARG A 75 -12.66 7.44 21.56
N PRO A 76 -11.73 6.55 21.16
CA PRO A 76 -11.92 5.67 20.01
C PRO A 76 -13.13 4.71 20.18
N ASP A 77 -13.46 4.34 21.42
CA ASP A 77 -14.56 3.46 21.80
C ASP A 77 -15.94 4.14 21.83
N SER A 78 -15.98 5.47 21.64
CA SER A 78 -17.24 6.23 21.66
C SER A 78 -18.15 5.99 20.44
N GLY A 79 -17.63 5.37 19.38
CA GLY A 79 -18.32 5.23 18.11
C GLY A 79 -18.38 6.52 17.27
N GLN A 80 -17.86 7.63 17.79
CA GLN A 80 -17.76 8.89 17.05
C GLN A 80 -16.56 8.86 16.10
N ALA A 81 -16.78 9.26 14.83
CA ALA A 81 -15.69 9.42 13.88
C ALA A 81 -14.76 10.58 14.28
N VAL A 82 -13.45 10.45 14.03
CA VAL A 82 -12.47 11.51 14.32
C VAL A 82 -12.82 12.81 13.62
N SER A 83 -13.30 12.75 12.38
CA SER A 83 -13.71 13.92 11.62
C SER A 83 -14.86 14.69 12.27
N ASP A 84 -15.84 13.98 12.83
CA ASP A 84 -16.98 14.59 13.53
C ASP A 84 -16.51 15.24 14.85
N TYR A 85 -15.66 14.53 15.60
CA TYR A 85 -15.06 15.08 16.80
C TYR A 85 -14.26 16.35 16.51
N LEU A 86 -13.41 16.35 15.49
CA LEU A 86 -12.62 17.52 15.12
C LEU A 86 -13.49 18.67 14.63
N ARG A 87 -14.56 18.40 13.90
CA ARG A 87 -15.54 19.40 13.45
C ARG A 87 -16.20 20.10 14.64
N ASP A 88 -16.57 19.33 15.65
CA ASP A 88 -17.17 19.87 16.89
C ASP A 88 -16.17 20.70 17.71
N GLN A 89 -14.89 20.30 17.70
CA GLN A 89 -13.88 20.92 18.55
C GLN A 89 -13.17 22.12 17.92
N ALA A 90 -12.91 22.08 16.62
CA ALA A 90 -12.15 23.09 15.88
C ALA A 90 -13.02 23.99 15.00
N GLY A 91 -14.29 23.58 14.72
CA GLY A 91 -15.19 24.23 13.80
C GLY A 91 -15.10 23.64 12.39
N ALA A 92 -16.26 23.54 11.72
CA ALA A 92 -16.39 22.94 10.39
C ALA A 92 -15.53 23.63 9.32
N ASP A 93 -15.44 24.96 9.40
CA ASP A 93 -14.71 25.77 8.41
C ASP A 93 -13.25 26.07 8.81
N SER A 94 -12.75 25.43 9.88
CA SER A 94 -11.38 25.64 10.32
C SER A 94 -10.36 25.10 9.31
N LEU A 95 -9.22 25.77 9.21
CA LEU A 95 -8.11 25.31 8.36
C LEU A 95 -7.64 23.91 8.74
N LEU A 96 -7.67 23.57 10.03
CA LEU A 96 -7.33 22.25 10.55
C LEU A 96 -8.28 21.20 9.97
N MET A 97 -9.59 21.47 9.95
CA MET A 97 -10.58 20.54 9.41
C MET A 97 -10.41 20.36 7.91
N GLN A 98 -10.19 21.42 7.16
CA GLN A 98 -9.91 21.35 5.72
C GLN A 98 -8.68 20.49 5.43
N ARG A 99 -7.60 20.63 6.18
CA ARG A 99 -6.39 19.80 6.04
C ARG A 99 -6.65 18.35 6.40
N TRP A 100 -7.43 18.11 7.46
CA TRP A 100 -7.80 16.76 7.84
C TRP A 100 -8.56 16.06 6.71
N GLU A 101 -9.57 16.68 6.16
CA GLU A 101 -10.38 16.14 5.06
C GLU A 101 -9.54 15.94 3.79
N ALA A 102 -8.67 16.90 3.45
CA ALA A 102 -7.76 16.77 2.31
C ALA A 102 -6.80 15.59 2.47
N ALA A 103 -6.20 15.41 3.66
CA ALA A 103 -5.33 14.28 3.96
C ALA A 103 -6.07 12.93 3.88
N GLN A 104 -7.28 12.86 4.40
CA GLN A 104 -8.12 11.67 4.29
C GLN A 104 -8.42 11.30 2.84
N LYS A 105 -8.78 12.28 2.02
CA LYS A 105 -9.04 12.08 0.59
C LYS A 105 -7.79 11.59 -0.15
N GLN A 106 -6.66 12.25 0.04
CA GLN A 106 -5.39 11.84 -0.58
C GLN A 106 -4.96 10.44 -0.14
N LEU A 107 -5.12 10.10 1.14
CA LEU A 107 -4.81 8.76 1.64
C LEU A 107 -5.68 7.71 0.96
N SER A 108 -6.98 7.95 0.83
CA SER A 108 -7.91 7.05 0.14
C SER A 108 -7.54 6.86 -1.33
N GLU A 109 -7.16 7.92 -2.03
CA GLU A 109 -6.69 7.85 -3.42
C GLU A 109 -5.39 7.05 -3.55
N CYS A 110 -4.42 7.25 -2.65
CA CYS A 110 -3.20 6.46 -2.61
C CYS A 110 -3.47 4.98 -2.32
N GLN A 111 -4.37 4.66 -1.39
CA GLN A 111 -4.78 3.29 -1.11
C GLN A 111 -5.39 2.61 -2.34
N HIS A 112 -6.26 3.31 -3.05
CA HIS A 112 -6.87 2.80 -4.28
C HIS A 112 -5.79 2.53 -5.35
N ARG A 113 -4.90 3.48 -5.63
CA ARG A 113 -3.80 3.32 -6.60
C ARG A 113 -2.87 2.17 -6.22
N ASN A 114 -2.51 2.04 -4.95
CA ASN A 114 -1.68 0.94 -4.47
C ASN A 114 -2.35 -0.43 -4.66
N ALA A 115 -3.65 -0.52 -4.45
CA ALA A 115 -4.41 -1.74 -4.70
C ALA A 115 -4.48 -2.09 -6.19
N VAL A 116 -4.61 -1.09 -7.07
CA VAL A 116 -4.56 -1.28 -8.53
C VAL A 116 -3.18 -1.77 -8.96
N ASN A 117 -2.11 -1.12 -8.50
CA ASN A 117 -0.73 -1.50 -8.80
C ASN A 117 -0.42 -2.93 -8.33
N GLY A 118 -0.87 -3.31 -7.14
CA GLY A 118 -0.73 -4.66 -6.61
C GLY A 118 -1.42 -5.72 -7.49
N ARG A 119 -2.59 -5.40 -8.05
CA ARG A 119 -3.28 -6.27 -9.00
C ARG A 119 -2.51 -6.42 -10.30
N ILE A 120 -1.97 -5.34 -10.85
CA ILE A 120 -1.14 -5.35 -12.07
C ILE A 120 0.08 -6.24 -11.83
N LEU A 121 0.80 -6.06 -10.72
CA LEU A 121 1.95 -6.88 -10.36
C LEU A 121 1.58 -8.35 -10.22
N GLY A 122 0.47 -8.67 -9.56
CA GLY A 122 -0.04 -10.02 -9.41
C GLY A 122 -0.40 -10.67 -10.76
N HIS A 123 -0.95 -9.93 -11.71
CA HIS A 123 -1.21 -10.43 -13.07
C HIS A 123 0.09 -10.74 -13.83
N LEU A 124 1.09 -9.89 -13.72
CA LEU A 124 2.41 -10.13 -14.34
C LEU A 124 3.08 -11.36 -13.75
N GLN A 125 3.07 -11.51 -12.43
CA GLN A 125 3.62 -12.71 -11.77
C GLN A 125 2.95 -13.99 -12.23
N ARG A 126 1.62 -14.00 -12.36
CA ARG A 126 0.88 -15.16 -12.88
C ARG A 126 1.22 -15.48 -14.33
N ARG A 127 1.42 -14.46 -15.18
CA ARG A 127 1.84 -14.65 -16.56
C ARG A 127 3.23 -15.27 -16.66
N ILE A 128 4.19 -14.77 -15.87
CA ILE A 128 5.55 -15.29 -15.78
C ILE A 128 5.52 -16.75 -15.31
N SER A 129 4.75 -17.06 -14.26
CA SER A 129 4.58 -18.41 -13.77
C SER A 129 4.09 -19.36 -14.87
N ARG A 130 3.03 -18.97 -15.60
CA ARG A 130 2.49 -19.77 -16.71
C ARG A 130 3.52 -20.02 -17.80
N ILE A 131 4.32 -19.02 -18.17
CA ILE A 131 5.40 -19.18 -19.16
C ILE A 131 6.45 -20.15 -18.64
N SER A 132 6.86 -20.04 -17.37
CA SER A 132 7.80 -20.96 -16.73
C SER A 132 7.26 -22.40 -16.72
N ASP A 133 5.97 -22.57 -16.44
CA ASP A 133 5.32 -23.89 -16.44
C ASP A 133 5.28 -24.51 -17.84
N ILE A 134 5.03 -23.70 -18.88
CA ILE A 134 5.10 -24.12 -20.28
C ILE A 134 6.52 -24.56 -20.64
N ILE A 135 7.53 -23.77 -20.28
CA ILE A 135 8.94 -24.09 -20.56
C ILE A 135 9.35 -25.39 -19.84
N ARG A 136 8.98 -25.55 -18.57
CA ARG A 136 9.25 -26.80 -17.82
C ARG A 136 8.48 -27.99 -18.41
N GLY A 137 7.25 -27.78 -18.87
CA GLY A 137 6.47 -28.81 -19.53
C GLY A 137 7.09 -29.28 -20.85
N VAL A 138 7.68 -28.38 -21.63
CA VAL A 138 8.44 -28.70 -22.84
C VAL A 138 9.70 -29.49 -22.49
N ASP A 139 10.43 -29.10 -21.45
CA ASP A 139 11.61 -29.83 -20.97
C ASP A 139 11.25 -31.23 -20.47
N GLN A 140 10.10 -31.39 -19.79
CA GLN A 140 9.60 -32.70 -19.36
C GLN A 140 9.19 -33.58 -20.54
N GLN A 141 8.58 -33.01 -21.58
CA GLN A 141 8.26 -33.77 -22.79
C GLN A 141 9.50 -34.22 -23.58
N GLN A 142 10.54 -33.37 -23.63
CA GLN A 142 11.82 -33.75 -24.23
C GLN A 142 12.56 -34.82 -23.43
N ALA A 143 12.44 -34.81 -22.11
CA ALA A 143 13.01 -35.84 -21.23
C ALA A 143 12.25 -37.18 -21.33
N LEU A 144 10.94 -37.15 -21.66
CA LEU A 144 10.13 -38.33 -21.86
C LEU A 144 10.41 -39.02 -23.22
N TYR A 145 10.89 -38.28 -24.22
CA TYR A 145 11.35 -38.80 -25.50
C TYR A 145 12.88 -38.84 -25.57
N GLY A 146 13.49 -39.48 -24.58
CA GLY A 146 14.92 -39.77 -24.62
C GLY A 146 15.26 -40.70 -25.81
N SER A 147 16.50 -40.73 -26.23
CA SER A 147 17.05 -41.34 -27.46
C SER A 147 16.79 -42.81 -27.65
N THR A 148 16.00 -43.48 -26.83
CA THR A 148 15.68 -44.90 -26.86
C THR A 148 14.19 -45.26 -27.02
N GLY A 149 13.29 -44.29 -27.15
CA GLY A 149 11.89 -44.53 -27.54
C GLY A 149 11.03 -45.31 -26.53
N GLU A 150 11.46 -45.53 -25.30
CA GLU A 150 10.68 -46.18 -24.25
C GLU A 150 9.94 -45.15 -23.38
N SER A 151 8.60 -45.26 -23.37
CA SER A 151 7.74 -44.44 -22.51
C SER A 151 7.80 -44.92 -21.06
N GLN A 152 8.41 -44.18 -20.18
CA GLN A 152 8.24 -44.38 -18.74
C GLN A 152 6.93 -43.71 -18.27
N SER A 153 6.01 -44.53 -17.80
CA SER A 153 4.76 -44.06 -17.20
C SER A 153 5.06 -43.38 -15.88
N LEU A 154 4.86 -42.07 -15.83
CA LEU A 154 4.87 -41.33 -14.57
C LEU A 154 3.55 -41.56 -13.85
N THR A 155 3.61 -42.33 -12.79
CA THR A 155 2.58 -42.40 -11.76
C THR A 155 2.61 -41.16 -10.90
N HIS A 156 1.51 -40.41 -10.98
CA HIS A 156 0.81 -39.74 -9.89
C HIS A 156 1.40 -38.51 -9.18
N SER A 157 0.92 -37.41 -9.62
CA SER A 157 0.04 -36.47 -8.90
C SER A 157 0.08 -36.53 -7.37
N GLN A 158 0.53 -35.45 -6.75
CA GLN A 158 -0.10 -34.99 -5.51
C GLN A 158 -0.48 -33.52 -5.63
N VAL A 159 -1.78 -33.31 -5.70
CA VAL A 159 -2.47 -32.06 -5.46
C VAL A 159 -2.32 -31.72 -3.98
N PHE A 160 -1.67 -30.63 -3.65
CA PHE A 160 -1.87 -29.99 -2.39
C PHE A 160 -2.70 -28.73 -2.59
N ALA A 161 -3.97 -28.87 -2.28
CA ALA A 161 -4.83 -27.78 -1.89
C ALA A 161 -4.50 -27.42 -0.45
N SER A 162 -4.28 -26.16 -0.17
CA SER A 162 -4.40 -25.54 1.15
C SER A 162 -4.71 -24.09 1.01
N ALA A 163 -5.88 -23.79 1.47
CA ALA A 163 -6.45 -22.64 2.14
C ALA A 163 -5.81 -21.28 1.89
#